data_24df93820a2f0a32a775b65f3a999a21
#
_entry.id   24df93820a2f0a32a775b65f3a999a21
#
_cell.length_a   1.000
_cell.length_b   1.000
_cell.length_c   1.000
_cell.angle_alpha   90.00
_cell.angle_beta   90.00
_cell.angle_gamma   90.00
#
_symmetry.space_group_name_H-M   'P 1'
#
loop_
_entity.id
_entity.type
_entity.pdbx_description
1 polymer ?
#
loop_
_entity_poly.entity_id
_entity_poly.type
_entity_poly.pdbx_seq_one_letter_code
_entity_poly.pdbx_strand_id
1 'polypeptide(L)'
;MKNHKIEEKEYLDCFLQTSLGKSWHEKHNIVKIEETESPDFIFQSNDGKKIGLEITQFIIESKHGKAMQALMTTGNKICKYSLNKHKLPISIIIDKYDKRKYEARTKEQLLEVCYNPGFIDRFAEKEIKDQIEPIIDNNLDKLKNFPRLIKPWIKIDDEYLCFSICGFPNINGKYECFVNNTCF
;
A
#
# COMPACT_ATOMS: atom_id res chain seq x y z
N MET A 1 5.71 -17.06 4.63
CA MET A 1 4.50 -17.70 5.20
C MET A 1 4.15 -17.19 6.61
N LYS A 2 5.07 -17.04 7.58
CA LYS A 2 4.70 -16.57 8.95
C LYS A 2 4.06 -15.16 9.02
N ASN A 3 4.36 -14.23 8.14
CA ASN A 3 3.81 -12.86 8.20
C ASN A 3 2.33 -12.78 7.79
N HIS A 4 1.89 -13.57 6.80
CA HIS A 4 0.48 -13.54 6.36
C HIS A 4 -0.49 -13.95 7.46
N LYS A 5 -0.18 -14.99 8.23
CA LYS A 5 -1.06 -15.46 9.31
C LYS A 5 -1.22 -14.44 10.44
N ILE A 6 -0.19 -13.64 10.72
CA ILE A 6 -0.28 -12.55 11.70
C ILE A 6 -1.26 -11.48 11.20
N GLU A 7 -1.15 -11.11 9.93
CA GLU A 7 -2.04 -10.13 9.31
C GLU A 7 -3.49 -10.62 9.26
N GLU A 8 -3.72 -11.88 8.87
CA GLU A 8 -5.05 -12.51 8.84
C GLU A 8 -5.70 -12.50 10.22
N LYS A 9 -4.93 -12.81 11.26
CA LYS A 9 -5.42 -12.76 12.64
C LYS A 9 -5.78 -11.32 13.08
N GLU A 10 -4.95 -10.34 12.74
CA GLU A 10 -5.23 -8.93 13.03
C GLU A 10 -6.51 -8.47 12.34
N TYR A 11 -6.74 -8.86 11.08
CA TYR A 11 -7.99 -8.56 10.37
C TYR A 11 -9.20 -9.20 11.02
N LEU A 12 -9.08 -10.47 11.46
CA LEU A 12 -10.14 -11.15 12.18
C LEU A 12 -10.45 -10.44 13.50
N ASP A 13 -9.44 -10.10 14.29
CA ASP A 13 -9.60 -9.43 15.57
C ASP A 13 -10.26 -8.05 15.38
N CYS A 14 -9.85 -7.30 14.37
CA CYS A 14 -10.49 -6.04 13.99
C CYS A 14 -11.97 -6.23 13.61
N PHE A 15 -12.28 -7.24 12.80
CA PHE A 15 -13.66 -7.55 12.42
C PHE A 15 -14.52 -7.88 13.65
N LEU A 16 -14.05 -8.74 14.53
CA LEU A 16 -14.78 -9.16 15.74
C LEU A 16 -15.01 -8.00 16.73
N GLN A 17 -14.23 -6.93 16.67
CA GLN A 17 -14.45 -5.73 17.47
C GLN A 17 -15.53 -4.81 16.91
N THR A 18 -15.88 -4.93 15.63
CA THR A 18 -16.96 -4.14 15.02
C THR A 18 -18.32 -4.56 15.55
N SER A 19 -19.31 -3.66 15.44
CA SER A 19 -20.72 -3.99 15.80
C SER A 19 -21.26 -5.16 14.97
N LEU A 20 -20.88 -5.22 13.69
CA LEU A 20 -21.27 -6.30 12.78
C LEU A 20 -20.64 -7.63 13.20
N GLY A 21 -19.36 -7.65 13.50
CA GLY A 21 -18.65 -8.85 13.93
C GLY A 21 -19.16 -9.42 15.25
N LYS A 22 -19.44 -8.54 16.22
CA LYS A 22 -20.05 -8.91 17.49
C LYS A 22 -21.42 -9.53 17.29
N SER A 23 -22.31 -8.84 16.53
CA SER A 23 -23.65 -9.35 16.23
C SER A 23 -23.61 -10.68 15.47
N TRP A 24 -22.67 -10.84 14.54
CA TRP A 24 -22.46 -12.09 13.81
C TRP A 24 -21.98 -13.22 14.74
N HIS A 25 -21.02 -12.94 15.61
CA HIS A 25 -20.49 -13.90 16.58
C HIS A 25 -21.58 -14.39 17.55
N GLU A 26 -22.38 -13.47 18.09
CA GLU A 26 -23.52 -13.77 18.96
C GLU A 26 -24.60 -14.58 18.22
N LYS A 27 -24.99 -14.15 17.02
CA LYS A 27 -25.99 -14.84 16.20
C LYS A 27 -25.67 -16.29 15.93
N HIS A 28 -24.39 -16.59 15.74
CA HIS A 28 -23.91 -17.96 15.46
C HIS A 28 -23.48 -18.72 16.70
N ASN A 29 -23.62 -18.14 17.90
CA ASN A 29 -23.23 -18.76 19.17
C ASN A 29 -21.82 -19.38 19.11
N ILE A 30 -20.85 -18.61 18.63
CA ILE A 30 -19.49 -19.10 18.47
C ILE A 30 -18.81 -19.28 19.83
N VAL A 31 -18.29 -20.47 20.09
CA VAL A 31 -17.63 -20.86 21.35
C VAL A 31 -16.15 -21.11 21.17
N LYS A 32 -15.69 -21.36 19.95
CA LYS A 32 -14.27 -21.64 19.65
C LYS A 32 -13.90 -21.11 18.27
N ILE A 33 -12.68 -20.59 18.19
CA ILE A 33 -12.05 -20.19 16.93
C ILE A 33 -10.73 -20.93 16.82
N GLU A 34 -10.50 -21.63 15.73
CA GLU A 34 -9.27 -22.36 15.42
C GLU A 34 -8.64 -21.74 14.18
N GLU A 35 -7.35 -21.47 14.25
CA GLU A 35 -6.54 -21.06 13.11
C GLU A 35 -6.13 -22.30 12.31
N THR A 36 -6.32 -22.27 10.98
CA THR A 36 -6.04 -23.39 10.07
C THR A 36 -5.33 -22.89 8.82
N GLU A 37 -5.02 -23.80 7.88
CA GLU A 37 -4.38 -23.41 6.60
C GLU A 37 -5.41 -23.20 5.48
N SER A 38 -6.55 -23.90 5.56
CA SER A 38 -7.63 -23.75 4.59
C SER A 38 -8.92 -24.38 5.15
N PRO A 39 -9.91 -23.56 5.44
CA PRO A 39 -9.93 -22.09 5.44
C PRO A 39 -9.02 -21.50 6.52
N ASP A 40 -8.75 -20.17 6.50
CA ASP A 40 -7.84 -19.51 7.44
C ASP A 40 -8.26 -19.71 8.90
N PHE A 41 -9.57 -19.69 9.16
CA PHE A 41 -10.15 -19.92 10.48
C PHE A 41 -11.36 -20.84 10.42
N ILE A 42 -11.51 -21.66 11.46
CA ILE A 42 -12.72 -22.44 11.70
C ILE A 42 -13.38 -21.95 12.99
N PHE A 43 -14.61 -21.50 12.87
CA PHE A 43 -15.47 -21.14 13.97
C PHE A 43 -16.35 -22.34 14.35
N GLN A 44 -16.39 -22.65 15.62
CA GLN A 44 -17.26 -23.71 16.14
C GLN A 44 -18.36 -23.08 16.99
N SER A 45 -19.61 -23.36 16.66
CA SER A 45 -20.76 -22.96 17.46
C SER A 45 -21.05 -23.93 18.59
N ASN A 46 -21.85 -23.49 19.55
CA ASN A 46 -22.22 -24.30 20.72
C ASN A 46 -22.98 -25.58 20.36
N ASP A 47 -23.70 -25.61 19.22
CA ASP A 47 -24.40 -26.78 18.68
C ASP A 47 -23.46 -27.70 17.85
N GLY A 48 -22.16 -27.44 17.87
CA GLY A 48 -21.13 -28.24 17.21
C GLY A 48 -20.98 -27.98 15.70
N LYS A 49 -21.70 -27.03 15.12
CA LYS A 49 -21.53 -26.64 13.72
C LYS A 49 -20.18 -25.94 13.54
N LYS A 50 -19.56 -26.20 12.38
CA LYS A 50 -18.31 -25.56 11.97
C LYS A 50 -18.56 -24.61 10.80
N ILE A 51 -18.03 -23.40 10.89
CA ILE A 51 -18.09 -22.37 9.84
C ILE A 51 -16.65 -22.04 9.47
N GLY A 52 -16.28 -22.25 8.23
CA GLY A 52 -14.98 -21.82 7.69
C GLY A 52 -15.02 -20.34 7.34
N LEU A 53 -13.98 -19.61 7.71
CA LEU A 53 -13.76 -18.22 7.33
C LEU A 53 -12.46 -18.14 6.54
N GLU A 54 -12.52 -17.58 5.35
CA GLU A 54 -11.37 -17.24 4.51
C GLU A 54 -11.24 -15.72 4.45
N ILE A 55 -10.06 -15.22 4.77
CA ILE A 55 -9.76 -13.79 4.69
C ILE A 55 -9.12 -13.51 3.34
N THR A 56 -9.85 -12.85 2.48
CA THR A 56 -9.34 -12.45 1.16
C THR A 56 -9.23 -10.94 1.09
N GLN A 57 -8.10 -10.47 0.58
CA GLN A 57 -7.97 -9.07 0.24
C GLN A 57 -8.84 -8.77 -0.99
N PHE A 58 -9.89 -7.98 -0.80
CA PHE A 58 -10.73 -7.53 -1.89
C PHE A 58 -9.98 -6.45 -2.68
N ILE A 59 -9.38 -6.84 -3.79
CA ILE A 59 -8.81 -5.91 -4.76
C ILE A 59 -9.94 -5.57 -5.73
N ILE A 60 -10.50 -4.37 -5.60
CA ILE A 60 -11.66 -3.89 -6.36
C ILE A 60 -11.47 -4.02 -7.87
N GLU A 61 -10.21 -3.92 -8.35
CA GLU A 61 -9.86 -4.22 -9.73
C GLU A 61 -8.46 -4.84 -9.84
N SER A 62 -8.35 -5.90 -10.62
CA SER A 62 -7.05 -6.54 -10.92
C SER A 62 -6.04 -5.57 -11.58
N LYS A 63 -6.55 -4.58 -12.33
CA LYS A 63 -5.75 -3.51 -12.95
C LYS A 63 -5.15 -2.58 -11.90
N HIS A 64 -5.95 -2.19 -10.90
CA HIS A 64 -5.48 -1.33 -9.80
C HIS A 64 -4.36 -2.01 -9.00
N GLY A 65 -4.55 -3.27 -8.62
CA GLY A 65 -3.52 -4.05 -7.92
C GLY A 65 -2.22 -4.16 -8.75
N LYS A 66 -2.33 -4.35 -10.07
CA LYS A 66 -1.16 -4.38 -10.95
C LYS A 66 -0.45 -3.03 -11.03
N ALA A 67 -1.20 -1.93 -11.11
CA ALA A 67 -0.63 -0.58 -11.12
C ALA A 67 0.09 -0.26 -9.79
N MET A 68 -0.51 -0.59 -8.66
CA MET A 68 0.11 -0.45 -7.34
C MET A 68 1.39 -1.27 -7.23
N GLN A 69 1.35 -2.53 -7.65
CA GLN A 69 2.53 -3.40 -7.65
C GLN A 69 3.64 -2.87 -8.57
N ALA A 70 3.28 -2.29 -9.72
CA ALA A 70 4.23 -1.66 -10.62
C ALA A 70 4.90 -0.43 -9.97
N LEU A 71 4.14 0.43 -9.29
CA LEU A 71 4.67 1.59 -8.55
C LEU A 71 5.58 1.15 -7.41
N MET A 72 5.18 0.16 -6.61
CA MET A 72 6.01 -0.41 -5.54
C MET A 72 7.34 -0.97 -6.10
N THR A 73 7.25 -1.70 -7.21
CA THR A 73 8.44 -2.26 -7.87
C THR A 73 9.37 -1.14 -8.35
N THR A 74 8.82 -0.09 -8.95
CA THR A 74 9.56 1.09 -9.41
C THR A 74 10.22 1.81 -8.23
N GLY A 75 9.48 2.08 -7.17
CA GLY A 75 10.01 2.68 -5.95
C GLY A 75 11.16 1.87 -5.34
N ASN A 76 11.02 0.54 -5.27
CA ASN A 76 12.09 -0.34 -4.80
C ASN A 76 13.34 -0.28 -5.70
N LYS A 77 13.18 -0.16 -7.01
CA LYS A 77 14.32 0.03 -7.94
C LYS A 77 15.04 1.36 -7.71
N ILE A 78 14.29 2.43 -7.44
CA ILE A 78 14.85 3.74 -7.09
C ILE A 78 15.59 3.68 -5.75
N CYS A 79 15.03 3.01 -4.74
CA CYS A 79 15.72 2.79 -3.47
C CYS A 79 17.04 2.03 -3.67
N LYS A 80 17.05 0.97 -4.50
CA LYS A 80 18.25 0.22 -4.85
C LYS A 80 19.28 1.08 -5.61
N TYR A 81 18.82 1.94 -6.50
CA TYR A 81 19.69 2.90 -7.20
C TYR A 81 20.44 3.79 -6.21
N SER A 82 19.71 4.44 -5.27
CA SER A 82 20.33 5.28 -4.24
C SER A 82 21.34 4.52 -3.38
N LEU A 83 20.96 3.30 -2.94
CA LEU A 83 21.85 2.47 -2.14
C LEU A 83 23.12 2.05 -2.91
N ASN A 84 22.96 1.64 -4.16
CA ASN A 84 24.09 1.13 -4.97
C ASN A 84 25.05 2.25 -5.36
N LYS A 85 24.50 3.38 -5.83
CA LYS A 85 25.29 4.49 -6.36
C LYS A 85 25.88 5.38 -5.26
N HIS A 86 25.09 5.70 -4.24
CA HIS A 86 25.42 6.71 -3.22
C HIS A 86 25.69 6.11 -1.84
N LYS A 87 25.50 4.79 -1.67
CA LYS A 87 25.55 4.11 -0.38
C LYS A 87 24.58 4.72 0.64
N LEU A 88 23.49 5.33 0.16
CA LEU A 88 22.48 6.01 0.95
C LEU A 88 21.17 5.22 0.91
N PRO A 89 20.80 4.53 2.00
CA PRO A 89 19.45 3.98 2.14
C PRO A 89 18.42 5.11 2.16
N ILE A 90 17.35 4.95 1.41
CA ILE A 90 16.23 5.89 1.36
C ILE A 90 14.91 5.15 1.57
N SER A 91 13.93 5.84 2.13
CA SER A 91 12.53 5.44 2.12
C SER A 91 11.75 6.35 1.17
N ILE A 92 10.81 5.75 0.44
CA ILE A 92 9.99 6.46 -0.54
C ILE A 92 8.53 6.17 -0.24
N ILE A 93 7.74 7.23 -0.12
CA ILE A 93 6.28 7.18 -0.16
C ILE A 93 5.87 7.79 -1.48
N ILE A 94 5.04 7.08 -2.25
CA ILE A 94 4.52 7.53 -3.54
C ILE A 94 3.04 7.81 -3.37
N ASP A 95 2.66 9.08 -3.50
CA ASP A 95 1.28 9.52 -3.47
C ASP A 95 0.84 9.85 -4.90
N LYS A 96 -0.20 9.20 -5.35
CA LYS A 96 -0.81 9.51 -6.64
C LYS A 96 -1.79 10.67 -6.47
N TYR A 97 -1.59 11.72 -7.25
CA TYR A 97 -2.52 12.84 -7.33
C TYR A 97 -3.43 12.66 -8.54
N ASP A 98 -4.68 12.39 -8.29
CA ASP A 98 -5.70 12.38 -9.34
C ASP A 98 -6.41 13.76 -9.37
N LYS A 99 -6.13 14.52 -10.40
CA LYS A 99 -6.73 15.85 -10.60
C LYS A 99 -8.27 15.80 -10.56
N ARG A 100 -8.86 14.72 -11.06
CA ARG A 100 -10.31 14.53 -11.07
C ARG A 100 -10.91 14.52 -9.66
N LYS A 101 -10.17 14.04 -8.62
CA LYS A 101 -10.63 14.12 -7.22
C LYS A 101 -10.84 15.55 -6.76
N TYR A 102 -9.99 16.46 -7.17
CA TYR A 102 -10.08 17.88 -6.80
C TYR A 102 -11.10 18.64 -7.62
N GLU A 103 -11.44 18.13 -8.80
CA GLU A 103 -12.48 18.66 -9.67
C GLU A 103 -13.85 18.07 -9.36
N ALA A 104 -13.92 16.94 -8.63
CA ALA A 104 -15.15 16.32 -8.20
C ALA A 104 -15.91 17.23 -7.22
N ARG A 105 -17.11 17.66 -7.60
CA ARG A 105 -17.96 18.55 -6.79
C ARG A 105 -19.13 17.83 -6.14
N THR A 106 -19.38 16.59 -6.51
CA THR A 106 -20.44 15.74 -5.94
C THR A 106 -19.85 14.47 -5.38
N LYS A 107 -20.60 13.83 -4.45
CA LYS A 107 -20.24 12.55 -3.86
C LYS A 107 -20.15 11.46 -4.92
N GLU A 108 -21.03 11.48 -5.91
CA GLU A 108 -21.08 10.53 -7.02
C GLU A 108 -19.83 10.66 -7.88
N GLN A 109 -19.43 11.87 -8.25
CA GLN A 109 -18.19 12.13 -9.01
C GLN A 109 -16.97 11.67 -8.24
N LEU A 110 -16.91 11.91 -6.93
CA LEU A 110 -15.81 11.46 -6.09
C LEU A 110 -15.74 9.94 -6.02
N LEU A 111 -16.88 9.27 -5.88
CA LEU A 111 -16.96 7.81 -5.88
C LEU A 111 -16.52 7.23 -7.22
N GLU A 112 -16.93 7.82 -8.34
CA GLU A 112 -16.52 7.38 -9.66
C GLU A 112 -15.00 7.43 -9.82
N VAL A 113 -14.35 8.51 -9.39
CA VAL A 113 -12.89 8.62 -9.41
C VAL A 113 -12.23 7.59 -8.51
N CYS A 114 -12.81 7.32 -7.35
CA CYS A 114 -12.28 6.30 -6.42
C CYS A 114 -12.40 4.88 -6.99
N TYR A 115 -13.47 4.59 -7.70
CA TYR A 115 -13.70 3.27 -8.31
C TYR A 115 -12.99 3.08 -9.65
N ASN A 116 -12.67 4.17 -10.37
CA ASN A 116 -11.93 4.16 -11.63
C ASN A 116 -10.62 4.95 -11.51
N PRO A 117 -9.68 4.50 -10.68
CA PRO A 117 -8.38 5.15 -10.58
C PRO A 117 -7.67 4.99 -11.93
N GLY A 118 -7.10 6.07 -12.44
CA GLY A 118 -6.24 6.03 -13.63
C GLY A 118 -5.05 5.09 -13.39
N PHE A 119 -4.52 4.49 -14.45
CA PHE A 119 -3.43 3.52 -14.35
C PHE A 119 -2.13 4.12 -14.86
N ILE A 120 -1.06 3.92 -14.08
CA ILE A 120 0.29 4.09 -14.60
C ILE A 120 0.70 2.75 -15.20
N ASP A 121 0.89 2.74 -16.51
CA ASP A 121 1.35 1.57 -17.25
C ASP A 121 2.80 1.21 -16.83
N ARG A 122 3.19 -0.05 -17.09
CA ARG A 122 4.57 -0.51 -16.89
C ARG A 122 5.60 0.28 -17.70
N PHE A 123 5.21 0.96 -18.78
CA PHE A 123 6.07 1.86 -19.55
C PHE A 123 6.47 3.10 -18.75
N ALA A 124 5.67 3.54 -17.80
CA ALA A 124 5.98 4.67 -16.94
C ALA A 124 7.15 4.38 -15.96
N GLU A 125 7.55 3.13 -15.74
CA GLU A 125 8.67 2.81 -14.86
C GLU A 125 9.94 3.55 -15.27
N LYS A 126 10.29 3.49 -16.56
CA LYS A 126 11.48 4.16 -17.08
C LYS A 126 11.37 5.66 -16.92
N GLU A 127 10.23 6.22 -17.31
CA GLU A 127 9.97 7.66 -17.23
C GLU A 127 10.03 8.19 -15.79
N ILE A 128 9.45 7.45 -14.83
CA ILE A 128 9.54 7.77 -13.41
C ILE A 128 11.00 7.77 -12.95
N LYS A 129 11.77 6.75 -13.29
CA LYS A 129 13.18 6.65 -12.92
C LYS A 129 14.01 7.78 -13.53
N ASP A 130 13.82 8.03 -14.81
CA ASP A 130 14.54 9.09 -15.54
C ASP A 130 14.30 10.49 -14.95
N GLN A 131 13.15 10.72 -14.31
CA GLN A 131 12.84 11.98 -13.62
C GLN A 131 13.32 11.98 -12.17
N ILE A 132 13.17 10.88 -11.41
CA ILE A 132 13.44 10.86 -9.97
C ILE A 132 14.93 10.64 -9.65
N GLU A 133 15.64 9.80 -10.39
CA GLU A 133 17.06 9.50 -10.13
C GLU A 133 17.93 10.79 -10.16
N PRO A 134 17.80 11.69 -11.15
CA PRO A 134 18.53 12.97 -11.13
C PRO A 134 18.14 13.89 -9.96
N ILE A 135 16.88 13.84 -9.51
CA ILE A 135 16.44 14.62 -8.35
C ILE A 135 17.13 14.12 -7.07
N ILE A 136 17.28 12.80 -6.92
CA ILE A 136 18.03 12.22 -5.80
C ILE A 136 19.48 12.67 -5.87
N ASP A 137 20.13 12.55 -7.04
CA ASP A 137 21.52 12.95 -7.24
C ASP A 137 21.78 14.41 -6.84
N ASN A 138 20.88 15.31 -7.22
CA ASN A 138 21.00 16.74 -6.95
C ASN A 138 20.63 17.14 -5.50
N ASN A 139 20.08 16.23 -4.70
CA ASN A 139 19.64 16.51 -3.34
C ASN A 139 20.33 15.61 -2.29
N LEU A 140 21.45 15.00 -2.60
CA LEU A 140 22.17 14.08 -1.69
C LEU A 140 22.50 14.72 -0.35
N ASP A 141 22.92 15.98 -0.33
CA ASP A 141 23.26 16.67 0.92
C ASP A 141 22.03 16.85 1.83
N LYS A 142 20.86 17.07 1.24
CA LYS A 142 19.62 17.13 2.02
C LYS A 142 19.22 15.76 2.55
N LEU A 143 19.33 14.73 1.72
CA LEU A 143 18.96 13.37 2.07
C LEU A 143 19.89 12.74 3.10
N LYS A 144 21.18 13.14 3.14
CA LYS A 144 22.14 12.73 4.18
C LYS A 144 21.88 13.37 5.53
N ASN A 145 21.14 14.47 5.58
CA ASN A 145 20.83 15.22 6.81
C ASN A 145 19.44 14.88 7.36
N PHE A 146 19.26 13.64 7.86
CA PHE A 146 18.02 13.20 8.52
C PHE A 146 17.62 14.17 9.66
N PRO A 147 16.34 14.56 9.84
CA PRO A 147 15.13 14.02 9.19
C PRO A 147 14.63 14.82 7.96
N ARG A 148 15.50 15.45 7.21
CA ARG A 148 15.08 16.21 6.05
C ARG A 148 14.54 15.28 4.95
N LEU A 149 13.45 15.69 4.35
CA LEU A 149 12.84 14.98 3.22
C LEU A 149 12.74 15.92 2.01
N ILE A 150 12.75 15.34 0.82
CA ILE A 150 12.41 16.03 -0.43
C ILE A 150 11.06 15.55 -0.93
N LYS A 151 10.28 16.43 -1.57
CA LYS A 151 8.95 16.13 -2.10
C LYS A 151 8.85 16.53 -3.57
N PRO A 152 9.54 15.81 -4.48
CA PRO A 152 9.41 16.07 -5.89
C PRO A 152 8.04 15.64 -6.40
N TRP A 153 7.53 16.44 -7.34
CA TRP A 153 6.38 16.11 -8.14
C TRP A 153 6.84 15.79 -9.56
N ILE A 154 6.31 14.72 -10.10
CA ILE A 154 6.52 14.38 -11.52
C ILE A 154 5.18 14.24 -12.20
N LYS A 155 5.14 14.52 -13.49
CA LYS A 155 3.97 14.32 -14.33
C LYS A 155 4.25 13.17 -15.28
N ILE A 156 3.32 12.21 -15.31
CA ILE A 156 3.32 11.08 -16.23
C ILE A 156 1.98 11.13 -16.95
N ASP A 157 2.00 11.37 -18.25
CA ASP A 157 0.80 11.66 -19.04
C ASP A 157 -0.01 12.80 -18.40
N ASP A 158 -1.25 12.53 -18.00
CA ASP A 158 -2.13 13.47 -17.30
C ASP A 158 -2.19 13.29 -15.78
N GLU A 159 -1.35 12.42 -15.24
CA GLU A 159 -1.31 12.14 -13.83
C GLU A 159 -0.09 12.75 -13.15
N TYR A 160 -0.26 13.12 -11.87
CA TYR A 160 0.82 13.63 -11.05
C TYR A 160 1.14 12.61 -9.94
N LEU A 161 2.43 12.35 -9.78
CA LEU A 161 2.96 11.58 -8.66
C LEU A 161 3.77 12.50 -7.75
N CYS A 162 3.47 12.46 -6.46
CA CYS A 162 4.28 13.07 -5.43
C CYS A 162 5.14 12.00 -4.78
N PHE A 163 6.43 12.23 -4.71
CA PHE A 163 7.36 11.37 -4.01
C PHE A 163 7.78 12.04 -2.71
N SER A 164 7.56 11.39 -1.58
CA SER A 164 8.16 11.81 -0.31
C SER A 164 9.37 10.93 -0.06
N ILE A 165 10.58 11.49 -0.20
CA ILE A 165 11.85 10.75 -0.13
C ILE A 165 12.63 11.22 1.09
N CYS A 166 12.98 10.28 1.97
CA CYS A 166 13.79 10.50 3.16
C CYS A 166 15.02 9.60 3.14
N GLY A 167 16.19 10.15 3.43
CA GLY A 167 17.43 9.39 3.53
C GLY A 167 17.72 8.93 4.96
N PHE A 168 18.36 7.78 5.12
CA PHE A 168 18.74 7.19 6.41
C PHE A 168 20.24 6.85 6.45
N PRO A 169 21.13 7.84 6.60
CA PRO A 169 22.57 7.64 6.45
C PRO A 169 23.19 6.66 7.46
N ASN A 170 22.50 6.40 8.58
CA ASN A 170 23.02 5.59 9.69
C ASN A 170 22.39 4.20 9.77
N ILE A 171 21.57 3.79 8.79
CA ILE A 171 20.90 2.49 8.81
C ILE A 171 21.55 1.57 7.79
N ASN A 172 22.11 0.45 8.27
CA ASN A 172 22.75 -0.54 7.43
C ASN A 172 21.74 -1.24 6.50
N GLY A 173 21.72 -0.84 5.24
CA GLY A 173 21.20 -1.63 4.12
C GLY A 173 19.69 -1.84 4.03
N LYS A 174 18.88 -1.29 4.93
CA LYS A 174 17.41 -1.37 4.81
C LYS A 174 16.89 -0.19 3.99
N TYR A 175 16.10 -0.50 2.98
CA TYR A 175 15.33 0.46 2.21
C TYR A 175 13.89 -0.05 2.11
N GLU A 176 12.95 0.86 2.16
CA GLU A 176 11.53 0.54 2.07
C GLU A 176 10.85 1.50 1.11
N CYS A 177 9.96 0.97 0.28
CA CYS A 177 9.11 1.75 -0.58
C CYS A 177 7.65 1.51 -0.19
N PHE A 178 6.95 2.58 0.11
CA PHE A 178 5.52 2.57 0.37
C PHE A 178 4.80 3.29 -0.75
N VAL A 179 3.79 2.66 -1.31
CA VAL A 179 2.86 3.32 -2.23
C VAL A 179 1.60 3.61 -1.44
N ASN A 180 1.39 4.89 -1.17
CA ASN A 180 0.19 5.33 -0.48
C ASN A 180 -0.90 5.63 -1.52
N ASN A 181 -1.97 4.86 -1.45
CA ASN A 181 -3.17 5.10 -2.27
C ASN A 181 -4.27 5.60 -1.34
N THR A 182 -4.11 6.83 -0.86
CA THR A 182 -5.17 7.47 -0.08
C THR A 182 -6.36 7.78 -0.99
N CYS A 183 -7.21 6.76 -1.16
CA CYS A 183 -8.61 6.98 -1.45
C CYS A 183 -9.30 7.36 -0.13
N PHE A 184 -9.28 8.65 0.22
CA PHE A 184 -10.16 9.23 1.22
C PHE A 184 -11.20 10.08 0.53
#